data_f7e75bf2722b81ae7a6507a7e87a376e
#
_entry.id   f7e75bf2722b81ae7a6507a7e87a376e
#
_cell.length_a   1.000
_cell.length_b   1.000
_cell.length_c   1.000
_cell.angle_alpha   90.00
_cell.angle_beta   90.00
_cell.angle_gamma   90.00
#
_symmetry.space_group_name_H-M   'P 1'
#
loop_
_entity.id
_entity.type
_entity.pdbx_description
1 polymer ?
#
loop_
_entity_poly.entity_id
_entity_poly.type
_entity_poly.pdbx_seq_one_letter_code
_entity_poly.pdbx_strand_id
1 'polypeptide(L)'
;MNSLVIGKFYTEGFALHIAETLSGMGHLVRRHEPGFKSTRFGGRFGHRLDQVRGVIHTSSDSLPAVRSRRMKALWQITDQGSLDIIIVCHDFLWPNEVIELKRRTGAKVVMWFPDALVNFSKSFFMNAPYDGLFFKDPYIVHALGDVLKSPVYYLPECFNPECHSLPKEEIGHNEAYQCDITTAGNQHSWRVAFYKNLADYDVKLWGNPAPLW
;
A
#
# COMPACT_ATOMS: atom_id res chain seq x y z
N MET A 1 -15.01 6.52 15.72
CA MET A 1 -13.57 6.86 15.86
C MET A 1 -13.18 7.87 14.80
N ASN A 2 -12.20 8.71 15.13
CA ASN A 2 -11.51 9.59 14.18
C ASN A 2 -10.21 8.92 13.75
N SER A 3 -10.09 8.58 12.49
CA SER A 3 -8.92 7.88 11.96
C SER A 3 -8.19 8.70 10.89
N LEU A 4 -6.89 8.45 10.78
CA LEU A 4 -6.06 8.95 9.69
C LEU A 4 -5.44 7.75 8.96
N VAL A 5 -5.69 7.66 7.66
CA VAL A 5 -5.06 6.66 6.80
C VAL A 5 -3.95 7.34 5.99
N ILE A 6 -2.74 6.82 6.11
CA ILE A 6 -1.55 7.31 5.38
C ILE A 6 -1.17 6.25 4.34
N GLY A 7 -1.31 6.59 3.07
CA GLY A 7 -1.02 5.65 1.99
C GLY A 7 -1.31 6.22 0.62
N LYS A 8 -1.24 5.38 -0.42
CA LYS A 8 -1.56 5.78 -1.78
C LYS A 8 -3.02 5.48 -2.10
N PHE A 9 -3.75 6.50 -2.56
CA PHE A 9 -5.20 6.44 -2.84
C PHE A 9 -5.47 6.43 -4.35
N TYR A 10 -5.11 5.36 -5.00
CA TYR A 10 -5.50 5.08 -6.39
C TYR A 10 -6.62 4.04 -6.43
N THR A 11 -7.33 3.95 -7.52
CA THR A 11 -8.36 2.92 -7.75
C THR A 11 -7.75 1.54 -7.46
N GLU A 12 -8.42 0.71 -6.67
CA GLU A 12 -7.93 -0.59 -6.18
C GLU A 12 -6.72 -0.50 -5.23
N GLY A 13 -6.40 0.70 -4.73
CA GLY A 13 -5.31 0.91 -3.79
C GLY A 13 -5.67 0.45 -2.37
N PHE A 14 -4.76 -0.26 -1.72
CA PHE A 14 -4.93 -0.79 -0.37
C PHE A 14 -5.39 0.27 0.64
N ALA A 15 -4.75 1.45 0.65
CA ALA A 15 -5.12 2.53 1.56
C ALA A 15 -6.51 3.13 1.24
N LEU A 16 -6.92 3.11 -0.04
CA LEU A 16 -8.25 3.56 -0.44
C LEU A 16 -9.31 2.66 0.18
N HIS A 17 -9.18 1.35 -0.01
CA HIS A 17 -10.15 0.38 0.52
C HIS A 17 -10.24 0.41 2.04
N ILE A 18 -9.13 0.57 2.75
CA ILE A 18 -9.15 0.76 4.22
C ILE A 18 -9.94 2.01 4.59
N ALA A 19 -9.67 3.13 3.92
CA ALA A 19 -10.35 4.40 4.21
C ALA A 19 -11.85 4.34 3.90
N GLU A 20 -12.24 3.70 2.82
CA GLU A 20 -13.65 3.51 2.43
C GLU A 20 -14.39 2.57 3.38
N THR A 21 -13.78 1.44 3.73
CA THR A 21 -14.35 0.51 4.68
C THR A 21 -14.58 1.16 6.05
N LEU A 22 -13.59 1.88 6.57
CA LEU A 22 -13.76 2.61 7.83
C LEU A 22 -14.84 3.68 7.75
N SER A 23 -14.93 4.38 6.62
CA SER A 23 -16.01 5.37 6.39
C SER A 23 -17.38 4.71 6.31
N GLY A 24 -17.50 3.57 5.62
CA GLY A 24 -18.73 2.77 5.56
C GLY A 24 -19.17 2.23 6.92
N MET A 25 -18.21 1.97 7.83
CA MET A 25 -18.48 1.62 9.23
C MET A 25 -18.88 2.82 10.12
N GLY A 26 -19.00 4.02 9.55
CA GLY A 26 -19.41 5.23 10.27
C GLY A 26 -18.27 5.95 10.99
N HIS A 27 -17.01 5.69 10.64
CA HIS A 27 -15.87 6.38 11.21
C HIS A 27 -15.53 7.65 10.41
N LEU A 28 -15.02 8.69 11.09
CA LEU A 28 -14.46 9.86 10.42
C LEU A 28 -13.05 9.55 9.96
N VAL A 29 -12.84 9.57 8.64
CA VAL A 29 -11.56 9.16 8.04
C VAL A 29 -10.91 10.35 7.33
N ARG A 30 -9.74 10.74 7.81
CA ARG A 30 -8.85 11.66 7.10
C ARG A 30 -7.87 10.84 6.27
N ARG A 31 -7.39 11.42 5.16
CA ARG A 31 -6.49 10.75 4.22
C ARG A 31 -5.24 11.60 4.02
N HIS A 32 -4.09 10.97 4.04
CA HIS A 32 -2.82 11.60 3.67
C HIS A 32 -2.08 10.71 2.67
N GLU A 33 -1.71 11.30 1.54
CA GLU A 33 -0.96 10.61 0.50
C GLU A 33 0.51 11.06 0.54
N PRO A 34 1.41 10.20 1.06
CA PRO A 34 2.84 10.49 1.04
C PRO A 34 3.42 10.23 -0.35
N GLY A 35 4.51 10.92 -0.66
CA GLY A 35 5.32 10.61 -1.82
C GLY A 35 4.99 11.41 -3.08
N PHE A 36 5.50 10.91 -4.19
CA PHE A 36 5.39 11.53 -5.50
C PHE A 36 4.00 11.32 -6.11
N LYS A 37 3.39 12.40 -6.57
CA LYS A 37 2.19 12.34 -7.39
C LYS A 37 2.56 12.38 -8.87
N SER A 38 2.17 11.36 -9.63
CA SER A 38 2.30 11.37 -11.09
C SER A 38 1.57 12.57 -11.69
N THR A 39 2.18 13.20 -12.69
CA THR A 39 1.58 14.36 -13.35
C THR A 39 0.48 14.01 -14.33
N ARG A 40 0.21 12.72 -14.54
CA ARG A 40 -0.80 12.21 -15.50
C ARG A 40 -0.59 12.70 -16.93
N PHE A 41 0.61 13.13 -17.31
CA PHE A 41 0.90 13.35 -18.71
C PHE A 41 0.85 12.02 -19.47
N GLY A 42 -0.09 11.88 -20.38
CA GLY A 42 -0.25 10.68 -21.18
C GLY A 42 0.92 10.43 -22.13
N GLY A 43 1.06 9.18 -22.57
CA GLY A 43 2.04 8.76 -23.58
C GLY A 43 3.41 8.36 -23.02
N ARG A 44 4.23 7.79 -23.90
CA ARG A 44 5.58 7.27 -23.54
C ARG A 44 6.51 8.33 -22.95
N PHE A 45 6.41 9.56 -23.40
CA PHE A 45 7.23 10.67 -22.92
C PHE A 45 6.85 11.06 -21.49
N GLY A 46 5.54 11.20 -21.21
CA GLY A 46 5.05 11.50 -19.86
C GLY A 46 5.45 10.43 -18.86
N HIS A 47 5.37 9.15 -19.23
CA HIS A 47 5.80 8.05 -18.39
C HIS A 47 7.30 8.12 -18.02
N ARG A 48 8.18 8.39 -19.00
CA ARG A 48 9.62 8.57 -18.75
C ARG A 48 9.91 9.76 -17.86
N LEU A 49 9.22 10.87 -18.07
CA LEU A 49 9.35 12.07 -17.22
C LEU A 49 8.94 11.78 -15.77
N ASP A 50 7.84 11.08 -15.59
CA ASP A 50 7.38 10.68 -14.25
C ASP A 50 8.34 9.70 -13.57
N GLN A 51 8.97 8.78 -14.33
CA GLN A 51 10.02 7.91 -13.80
C GLN A 51 11.21 8.73 -13.26
N VAL A 52 11.75 9.65 -14.07
CA VAL A 52 12.87 10.51 -13.65
C VAL A 52 12.49 11.35 -12.43
N ARG A 53 11.31 11.97 -12.43
CA ARG A 53 10.81 12.76 -11.29
C ARG A 53 10.62 11.88 -10.05
N GLY A 54 10.13 10.65 -10.23
CA GLY A 54 10.00 9.68 -9.14
C GLY A 54 11.35 9.33 -8.51
N VAL A 55 12.39 9.11 -9.33
CA VAL A 55 13.76 8.85 -8.85
C VAL A 55 14.29 10.07 -8.09
N ILE A 56 14.19 11.27 -8.66
CA ILE A 56 14.62 12.51 -7.98
C ILE A 56 13.87 12.72 -6.67
N HIS A 57 12.56 12.47 -6.67
CA HIS A 57 11.74 12.57 -5.47
C HIS A 57 12.22 11.58 -4.39
N THR A 58 12.41 10.32 -4.75
CA THR A 58 12.83 9.28 -3.81
C THR A 58 14.23 9.57 -3.25
N SER A 59 15.17 9.97 -4.11
CA SER A 59 16.54 10.31 -3.68
C SER A 59 16.57 11.55 -2.79
N SER A 60 15.77 12.57 -3.12
CA SER A 60 15.71 13.80 -2.31
C SER A 60 14.95 13.64 -1.00
N ASP A 61 14.17 12.57 -0.84
CA ASP A 61 13.44 12.26 0.39
C ASP A 61 14.39 11.95 1.57
N SER A 62 15.63 11.54 1.27
CA SER A 62 16.68 11.35 2.29
C SER A 62 17.22 12.66 2.86
N LEU A 63 16.95 13.81 2.22
CA LEU A 63 17.40 15.12 2.70
C LEU A 63 16.43 15.67 3.77
N PRO A 64 16.90 15.93 5.02
CA PRO A 64 16.01 16.31 6.14
C PRO A 64 15.17 17.56 5.85
N ALA A 65 15.74 18.56 5.21
CA ALA A 65 15.03 19.82 4.88
C ALA A 65 13.89 19.59 3.85
N VAL A 66 14.13 18.73 2.84
CA VAL A 66 13.13 18.37 1.85
C VAL A 66 12.01 17.54 2.50
N ARG A 67 12.41 16.56 3.32
CA ARG A 67 11.49 15.72 4.05
C ARG A 67 10.59 16.52 4.99
N SER A 68 11.17 17.40 5.79
CA SER A 68 10.41 18.27 6.69
C SER A 68 9.37 19.12 5.95
N ARG A 69 9.72 19.65 4.77
CA ARG A 69 8.77 20.41 3.94
C ARG A 69 7.62 19.53 3.43
N ARG A 70 7.90 18.28 3.05
CA ARG A 70 6.87 17.32 2.58
C ARG A 70 5.92 16.92 3.70
N MET A 71 6.42 16.82 4.92
CA MET A 71 5.62 16.46 6.08
C MET A 71 4.64 17.54 6.54
N LYS A 72 4.77 18.79 6.06
CA LYS A 72 3.88 19.90 6.48
C LYS A 72 2.40 19.58 6.28
N ALA A 73 2.05 18.97 5.15
CA ALA A 73 0.66 18.61 4.86
C ALA A 73 0.11 17.56 5.85
N LEU A 74 0.95 16.61 6.27
CA LEU A 74 0.58 15.64 7.29
C LEU A 74 0.33 16.33 8.63
N TRP A 75 1.23 17.22 9.05
CA TRP A 75 1.08 17.98 10.30
C TRP A 75 -0.17 18.85 10.31
N GLN A 76 -0.50 19.49 9.20
CA GLN A 76 -1.75 20.25 9.08
C GLN A 76 -2.99 19.38 9.27
N ILE A 77 -2.98 18.14 8.77
CA ILE A 77 -4.09 17.19 8.95
C ILE A 77 -4.19 16.75 10.42
N THR A 78 -3.06 16.53 11.09
CA THR A 78 -3.06 16.14 12.50
C THR A 78 -3.53 17.25 13.44
N ASP A 79 -3.36 18.50 13.05
CA ASP A 79 -3.77 19.67 13.84
C ASP A 79 -5.29 20.00 13.71
N GLN A 80 -6.02 19.31 12.83
CA GLN A 80 -7.45 19.55 12.57
C GLN A 80 -8.42 18.92 13.59
N GLY A 81 -7.96 18.48 14.72
CA GLY A 81 -8.75 17.86 15.81
C GLY A 81 -8.28 16.46 16.19
N SER A 82 -8.93 15.88 17.18
CA SER A 82 -8.51 14.60 17.75
C SER A 82 -8.48 13.46 16.74
N LEU A 83 -7.52 12.58 16.92
CA LEU A 83 -7.40 11.30 16.23
C LEU A 83 -7.32 10.17 17.27
N ASP A 84 -8.00 9.08 17.00
CA ASP A 84 -7.97 7.88 17.86
C ASP A 84 -6.91 6.90 17.35
N ILE A 85 -6.80 6.77 16.02
CA ILE A 85 -5.87 5.85 15.36
C ILE A 85 -5.31 6.43 14.07
N ILE A 86 -4.04 6.13 13.81
CA ILE A 86 -3.35 6.44 12.55
C ILE A 86 -2.87 5.13 11.94
N ILE A 87 -3.35 4.82 10.74
CA ILE A 87 -3.00 3.60 10.00
C ILE A 87 -2.07 3.98 8.86
N VAL A 88 -0.85 3.47 8.91
CA VAL A 88 0.18 3.68 7.89
C VAL A 88 0.23 2.46 6.97
N CYS A 89 -0.21 2.64 5.73
CA CYS A 89 -0.29 1.56 4.73
C CYS A 89 1.02 1.47 3.95
N HIS A 90 2.02 0.94 4.52
CA HIS A 90 3.39 0.76 4.01
C HIS A 90 4.45 1.47 4.89
N ASP A 91 5.73 1.24 4.63
CA ASP A 91 6.87 1.78 5.39
C ASP A 91 7.25 3.21 4.90
N PHE A 92 6.29 4.16 5.02
CA PHE A 92 6.45 5.52 4.52
C PHE A 92 7.11 6.49 5.51
N LEU A 93 6.99 6.24 6.80
CA LEU A 93 7.37 7.19 7.83
C LEU A 93 8.75 6.87 8.41
N TRP A 94 9.52 7.92 8.65
CA TRP A 94 10.74 7.79 9.43
C TRP A 94 10.41 7.57 10.92
N PRO A 95 11.33 6.95 11.69
CA PRO A 95 11.08 6.69 13.11
C PRO A 95 10.73 7.95 13.94
N ASN A 96 11.41 9.07 13.68
CA ASN A 96 11.13 10.34 14.34
C ASN A 96 9.77 10.92 13.95
N GLU A 97 9.26 10.63 12.76
CA GLU A 97 7.92 11.07 12.33
C GLU A 97 6.82 10.30 13.03
N VAL A 98 7.03 9.01 13.29
CA VAL A 98 6.12 8.19 14.12
C VAL A 98 6.08 8.71 15.54
N ILE A 99 7.24 9.04 16.13
CA ILE A 99 7.34 9.68 17.46
C ILE A 99 6.56 10.98 17.49
N GLU A 100 6.76 11.84 16.49
CA GLU A 100 6.10 13.15 16.43
C GLU A 100 4.58 13.01 16.22
N LEU A 101 4.11 12.05 15.42
CA LEU A 101 2.68 11.76 15.28
C LEU A 101 2.06 11.40 16.63
N LYS A 102 2.67 10.47 17.36
CA LYS A 102 2.20 10.07 18.70
C LYS A 102 2.19 11.25 19.67
N ARG A 103 3.25 12.06 19.66
CA ARG A 103 3.37 13.23 20.54
C ARG A 103 2.29 14.29 20.26
N ARG A 104 1.99 14.56 18.98
CA ARG A 104 1.00 15.57 18.57
C ARG A 104 -0.43 15.15 18.82
N THR A 105 -0.73 13.89 18.55
CA THR A 105 -2.11 13.43 18.48
C THR A 105 -2.55 12.62 19.70
N GLY A 106 -1.62 11.99 20.40
CA GLY A 106 -1.93 10.98 21.42
C GLY A 106 -2.54 9.70 20.83
N ALA A 107 -2.74 9.64 19.52
CA ALA A 107 -3.36 8.51 18.83
C ALA A 107 -2.46 7.29 18.81
N LYS A 108 -3.06 6.10 18.68
CA LYS A 108 -2.32 4.88 18.33
C LYS A 108 -1.85 4.96 16.90
N VAL A 109 -0.57 4.67 16.67
CA VAL A 109 0.03 4.65 15.33
C VAL A 109 0.42 3.23 14.98
N VAL A 110 -0.26 2.67 13.98
CA VAL A 110 -0.04 1.31 13.52
C VAL A 110 0.42 1.29 12.07
N MET A 111 1.21 0.29 11.69
CA MET A 111 1.56 0.06 10.29
C MET A 111 0.93 -1.23 9.81
N TRP A 112 0.28 -1.19 8.65
CA TRP A 112 -0.19 -2.37 7.95
C TRP A 112 0.53 -2.47 6.61
N PHE A 113 1.40 -3.47 6.49
CA PHE A 113 2.27 -3.65 5.33
C PHE A 113 1.70 -4.74 4.40
N PRO A 114 1.20 -4.37 3.21
CA PRO A 114 0.49 -5.29 2.33
C PRO A 114 1.41 -6.15 1.46
N ASP A 115 2.66 -5.76 1.28
CA ASP A 115 3.59 -6.39 0.35
C ASP A 115 4.58 -7.36 1.02
N ALA A 116 5.39 -8.06 0.22
CA ALA A 116 6.57 -8.73 0.73
C ALA A 116 7.62 -7.70 1.14
N LEU A 117 8.17 -7.81 2.36
CA LEU A 117 9.09 -6.82 2.94
C LEU A 117 10.30 -6.51 2.04
N VAL A 118 10.78 -7.50 1.32
CA VAL A 118 11.96 -7.36 0.45
C VAL A 118 11.73 -6.47 -0.76
N ASN A 119 10.47 -6.18 -1.13
CA ASN A 119 10.18 -5.50 -2.38
C ASN A 119 10.24 -3.97 -2.27
N PHE A 120 9.69 -3.39 -1.20
CA PHE A 120 9.48 -1.94 -1.14
C PHE A 120 9.72 -1.32 0.21
N SER A 121 10.10 -2.11 1.21
CA SER A 121 10.38 -1.60 2.54
C SER A 121 11.74 -0.94 2.61
N LYS A 122 11.81 0.20 3.27
CA LYS A 122 13.05 0.88 3.68
C LYS A 122 13.50 0.43 5.06
N SER A 123 12.74 -0.48 5.67
CA SER A 123 12.96 -1.02 7.01
C SER A 123 12.92 0.04 8.12
N PHE A 124 12.29 1.18 7.89
CA PHE A 124 12.14 2.24 8.90
C PHE A 124 11.33 1.76 10.10
N PHE A 125 10.37 0.85 9.87
CA PHE A 125 9.54 0.26 10.92
C PHE A 125 10.35 -0.48 11.98
N MET A 126 11.56 -0.97 11.66
CA MET A 126 12.39 -1.68 12.63
C MET A 126 12.79 -0.83 13.83
N ASN A 127 12.95 0.47 13.63
CA ASN A 127 13.34 1.43 14.66
C ASN A 127 12.23 2.41 15.03
N ALA A 128 11.06 2.31 14.40
CA ALA A 128 9.94 3.19 14.64
C ALA A 128 9.04 2.62 15.75
N PRO A 129 8.63 3.42 16.74
CA PRO A 129 7.85 2.95 17.88
C PRO A 129 6.35 2.85 17.55
N TYR A 130 5.99 2.02 16.58
CA TYR A 130 4.61 1.71 16.26
C TYR A 130 3.92 1.01 17.43
N ASP A 131 2.63 1.24 17.61
CA ASP A 131 1.79 0.52 18.58
C ASP A 131 1.39 -0.89 18.09
N GLY A 132 1.57 -1.15 16.81
CA GLY A 132 1.38 -2.46 16.20
C GLY A 132 1.88 -2.46 14.76
N LEU A 133 2.46 -3.57 14.36
CA LEU A 133 2.91 -3.85 13.01
C LEU A 133 2.12 -5.06 12.47
N PHE A 134 1.46 -4.89 11.35
CA PHE A 134 0.61 -5.91 10.75
C PHE A 134 1.18 -6.36 9.42
N PHE A 135 1.40 -7.66 9.27
CA PHE A 135 1.92 -8.31 8.06
C PHE A 135 1.03 -9.46 7.63
N LYS A 136 0.99 -9.73 6.33
CA LYS A 136 0.21 -10.82 5.74
C LYS A 136 0.91 -12.17 5.75
N ASP A 137 2.19 -12.21 6.04
CA ASP A 137 3.01 -13.42 6.01
C ASP A 137 3.26 -13.92 7.44
N PRO A 138 2.74 -15.12 7.82
CA PRO A 138 2.95 -15.67 9.14
C PRO A 138 4.43 -15.91 9.48
N TYR A 139 5.25 -16.24 8.47
CA TYR A 139 6.69 -16.42 8.68
C TYR A 139 7.37 -15.10 9.09
N ILE A 140 7.00 -13.99 8.42
CA ILE A 140 7.51 -12.65 8.77
C ILE A 140 7.06 -12.26 10.17
N VAL A 141 5.81 -12.53 10.53
CA VAL A 141 5.29 -12.26 11.88
C VAL A 141 6.11 -13.00 12.93
N HIS A 142 6.36 -14.29 12.73
CA HIS A 142 7.18 -15.09 13.64
C HIS A 142 8.63 -14.56 13.70
N ALA A 143 9.26 -14.35 12.55
CA ALA A 143 10.66 -13.92 12.48
C ALA A 143 10.90 -12.52 13.08
N LEU A 144 9.93 -11.61 12.98
CA LEU A 144 10.06 -10.25 13.51
C LEU A 144 9.53 -10.12 14.96
N GLY A 145 8.62 -10.98 15.38
CA GLY A 145 8.00 -10.91 16.69
C GLY A 145 8.99 -11.01 17.85
N ASP A 146 10.06 -11.81 17.68
CA ASP A 146 11.09 -12.00 18.69
C ASP A 146 12.19 -10.93 18.64
N VAL A 147 12.27 -10.17 17.54
CA VAL A 147 13.36 -9.22 17.28
C VAL A 147 12.96 -7.78 17.52
N LEU A 148 11.73 -7.43 17.18
CA LEU A 148 11.25 -6.05 17.25
C LEU A 148 10.68 -5.72 18.61
N LYS A 149 10.86 -4.45 19.04
CA LYS A 149 10.23 -3.92 20.26
C LYS A 149 8.75 -3.63 20.08
N SER A 150 8.34 -3.27 18.86
CA SER A 150 6.94 -3.04 18.51
C SER A 150 6.21 -4.38 18.37
N PRO A 151 4.98 -4.51 18.88
CA PRO A 151 4.18 -5.73 18.71
C PRO A 151 3.94 -6.05 17.23
N VAL A 152 4.10 -7.32 16.85
CA VAL A 152 3.93 -7.79 15.48
C VAL A 152 2.75 -8.74 15.40
N TYR A 153 1.87 -8.53 14.43
CA TYR A 153 0.62 -9.28 14.28
C TYR A 153 0.42 -9.78 12.85
N TYR A 154 -0.23 -10.91 12.74
CA TYR A 154 -0.72 -11.42 11.46
C TYR A 154 -2.05 -10.74 11.11
N LEU A 155 -2.09 -10.09 9.94
CA LEU A 155 -3.32 -9.56 9.37
C LEU A 155 -3.22 -9.67 7.84
N PRO A 156 -3.94 -10.63 7.23
CA PRO A 156 -3.92 -10.78 5.79
C PRO A 156 -4.66 -9.63 5.10
N GLU A 157 -4.36 -9.44 3.84
CA GLU A 157 -5.17 -8.60 2.96
C GLU A 157 -6.53 -9.26 2.76
N CYS A 158 -7.57 -8.42 2.72
CA CYS A 158 -8.94 -8.83 2.46
C CYS A 158 -9.43 -8.20 1.15
N PHE A 159 -10.50 -8.70 0.60
CA PHE A 159 -11.19 -8.06 -0.51
C PHE A 159 -12.25 -7.07 0.00
N ASN A 160 -12.50 -6.02 -0.76
CA ASN A 160 -13.62 -5.11 -0.50
C ASN A 160 -14.86 -5.64 -1.23
N PRO A 161 -15.90 -6.13 -0.51
CA PRO A 161 -17.07 -6.71 -1.16
C PRO A 161 -17.86 -5.73 -2.02
N GLU A 162 -17.83 -4.45 -1.72
CA GLU A 162 -18.50 -3.42 -2.52
C GLU A 162 -17.86 -3.23 -3.89
N CYS A 163 -16.53 -3.43 -3.98
CA CYS A 163 -15.78 -3.24 -5.22
C CYS A 163 -15.50 -4.54 -5.97
N HIS A 164 -15.39 -5.65 -5.25
CA HIS A 164 -14.91 -6.92 -5.81
C HIS A 164 -16.00 -7.99 -5.90
N SER A 165 -17.25 -7.67 -5.55
CA SER A 165 -18.39 -8.56 -5.74
C SER A 165 -18.98 -8.35 -7.14
N LEU A 166 -19.18 -9.43 -7.85
CA LEU A 166 -19.96 -9.39 -9.09
C LEU A 166 -21.45 -9.27 -8.75
N PRO A 167 -22.20 -8.37 -9.39
CA PRO A 167 -23.66 -8.40 -9.34
C PRO A 167 -24.15 -9.76 -9.78
N LYS A 168 -25.07 -10.39 -9.03
CA LYS A 168 -25.60 -11.73 -9.33
C LYS A 168 -26.17 -11.84 -10.75
N GLU A 169 -26.67 -10.75 -11.29
CA GLU A 169 -27.29 -10.64 -12.61
C GLU A 169 -26.26 -10.57 -13.75
N GLU A 170 -25.00 -10.24 -13.44
CA GLU A 170 -23.90 -10.10 -14.43
C GLU A 170 -23.02 -11.37 -14.55
N ILE A 171 -23.35 -12.43 -13.82
CA ILE A 171 -22.67 -13.72 -13.97
C ILE A 171 -23.22 -14.39 -15.24
N GLY A 172 -23.00 -13.73 -16.36
CA GLY A 172 -23.26 -14.30 -17.69
C GLY A 172 -22.07 -15.13 -18.16
N HIS A 173 -22.40 -16.08 -19.02
CA HIS A 173 -21.37 -16.87 -19.69
C HIS A 173 -20.68 -16.00 -20.75
N ASN A 174 -19.45 -15.58 -20.48
CA ASN A 174 -18.66 -14.78 -21.42
C ASN A 174 -17.46 -15.61 -21.89
N GLU A 175 -17.48 -16.03 -23.14
CA GLU A 175 -16.43 -16.84 -23.76
C GLU A 175 -15.03 -16.21 -23.68
N ALA A 176 -14.97 -14.86 -23.61
CA ALA A 176 -13.69 -14.16 -23.47
C ALA A 176 -12.94 -14.52 -22.17
N TYR A 177 -13.66 -14.96 -21.13
CA TYR A 177 -13.09 -15.34 -19.84
C TYR A 177 -12.97 -16.86 -19.64
N GLN A 178 -13.44 -17.67 -20.59
CA GLN A 178 -13.28 -19.11 -20.52
C GLN A 178 -11.82 -19.50 -20.71
N CYS A 179 -11.30 -20.30 -19.81
CA CYS A 179 -9.95 -20.85 -19.85
C CYS A 179 -9.81 -21.99 -18.84
N ASP A 180 -8.77 -22.81 -19.00
CA ASP A 180 -8.45 -23.85 -18.03
C ASP A 180 -7.86 -23.24 -16.75
N ILE A 181 -7.00 -22.24 -16.91
CA ILE A 181 -6.30 -21.60 -15.79
C ILE A 181 -6.32 -20.08 -15.97
N THR A 182 -6.71 -19.37 -14.94
CA THR A 182 -6.64 -17.90 -14.93
C THR A 182 -5.85 -17.38 -13.74
N THR A 183 -5.16 -16.25 -13.93
CA THR A 183 -4.50 -15.54 -12.87
C THR A 183 -4.52 -14.03 -13.12
N ALA A 184 -4.62 -13.25 -12.06
CA ALA A 184 -4.58 -11.78 -12.10
C ALA A 184 -3.38 -11.24 -11.31
N GLY A 185 -2.82 -10.13 -11.78
CA GLY A 185 -1.72 -9.42 -11.13
C GLY A 185 -0.56 -9.10 -12.08
N ASN A 186 0.46 -8.43 -11.54
CA ASN A 186 1.64 -8.05 -12.32
C ASN A 186 2.42 -9.28 -12.78
N GLN A 187 2.74 -9.33 -14.07
CA GLN A 187 3.45 -10.45 -14.69
C GLN A 187 4.96 -10.26 -14.50
N HIS A 188 5.47 -10.62 -13.32
CA HIS A 188 6.91 -10.67 -13.09
C HIS A 188 7.56 -11.84 -13.84
N SER A 189 8.83 -11.71 -14.20
CA SER A 189 9.56 -12.71 -15.01
C SER A 189 9.47 -14.14 -14.47
N TRP A 190 9.52 -14.34 -13.17
CA TRP A 190 9.37 -15.67 -12.56
C TRP A 190 7.95 -16.26 -12.72
N ARG A 191 6.89 -15.41 -12.69
CA ARG A 191 5.51 -15.87 -12.96
C ARG A 191 5.37 -16.31 -14.42
N VAL A 192 5.90 -15.51 -15.33
CA VAL A 192 5.91 -15.86 -16.76
C VAL A 192 6.65 -17.18 -17.00
N ALA A 193 7.81 -17.37 -16.37
CA ALA A 193 8.57 -18.61 -16.45
C ALA A 193 7.76 -19.82 -15.90
N PHE A 194 7.04 -19.62 -14.79
CA PHE A 194 6.17 -20.64 -14.23
C PHE A 194 5.03 -21.01 -15.20
N TYR A 195 4.33 -20.02 -15.74
CA TYR A 195 3.21 -20.25 -16.66
C TYR A 195 3.60 -20.89 -17.99
N LYS A 196 4.85 -20.72 -18.43
CA LYS A 196 5.38 -21.44 -19.61
C LYS A 196 5.35 -22.97 -19.44
N ASN A 197 5.40 -23.46 -18.22
CA ASN A 197 5.29 -24.89 -17.93
C ASN A 197 3.83 -25.42 -18.02
N LEU A 198 2.87 -24.52 -18.20
CA LEU A 198 1.45 -24.83 -18.35
C LEU A 198 0.98 -24.66 -19.80
N ALA A 199 1.89 -24.82 -20.78
CA ALA A 199 1.62 -24.59 -22.20
C ALA A 199 0.56 -25.53 -22.81
N ASP A 200 0.27 -26.66 -22.16
CA ASP A 200 -0.75 -27.63 -22.58
C ASP A 200 -2.18 -27.20 -22.16
N TYR A 201 -2.31 -26.12 -21.40
CA TYR A 201 -3.56 -25.55 -20.91
C TYR A 201 -3.86 -24.20 -21.55
N ASP A 202 -5.15 -23.86 -21.68
CA ASP A 202 -5.55 -22.48 -22.03
C ASP A 202 -5.37 -21.60 -20.80
N VAL A 203 -4.27 -20.82 -20.78
CA VAL A 203 -3.89 -19.97 -19.65
C VAL A 203 -4.14 -18.50 -19.99
N LYS A 204 -5.02 -17.85 -19.23
CA LYS A 204 -5.27 -16.40 -19.35
C LYS A 204 -4.64 -15.61 -18.19
N LEU A 205 -3.78 -14.65 -18.57
CA LEU A 205 -3.05 -13.79 -17.65
C LEU A 205 -3.62 -12.37 -17.71
N TRP A 206 -4.13 -11.86 -16.59
CA TRP A 206 -4.71 -10.52 -16.47
C TRP A 206 -3.78 -9.64 -15.64
N GLY A 207 -3.48 -8.45 -16.14
CA GLY A 207 -2.64 -7.48 -15.45
C GLY A 207 -1.55 -6.87 -16.33
N ASN A 208 -0.63 -6.14 -15.72
CA ASN A 208 0.46 -5.51 -16.44
C ASN A 208 1.41 -6.56 -17.03
N PRO A 209 1.81 -6.44 -18.30
CA PRO A 209 2.76 -7.34 -18.91
C PRO A 209 4.11 -7.31 -18.18
N ALA A 210 4.87 -8.40 -18.31
CA ALA A 210 6.24 -8.42 -17.81
C ALA A 210 7.05 -7.30 -18.47
N PRO A 211 7.94 -6.64 -17.71
CA PRO A 211 8.89 -5.71 -18.30
C PRO A 211 9.69 -6.42 -19.37
N LEU A 212 9.83 -5.78 -20.52
CA LEU A 212 10.74 -6.26 -21.55
C LEU A 212 12.17 -5.98 -21.04
N TRP A 213 12.87 -7.03 -20.69
CA TRP A 213 14.30 -7.03 -20.37
C TRP A 213 15.11 -7.36 -21.61
#